data_a1f778c0dd6cce7a3288af48e330d379
#
_entry.id   a1f778c0dd6cce7a3288af48e330d379
#
_cell.length_a   1.000
_cell.length_b   1.000
_cell.length_c   1.000
_cell.angle_alpha   90.00
_cell.angle_beta   90.00
_cell.angle_gamma   90.00
#
_symmetry.space_group_name_H-M   'P 1'
#
loop_
_entity.id
_entity.type
_entity.pdbx_description
1 polymer ?
#
loop_
_entity_poly.entity_id
_entity_poly.type
_entity_poly.pdbx_seq_one_letter_code
_entity_poly.pdbx_strand_id
1 'polypeptide(L)'
;MTTRETNISGTALVLEGGGMRAAHTAGIVAAFIEHEVWFPYVCGLSAGASNTVNYLARDAERTRMCFVDIAGDKRFGGIGSLVRHDGFFNSQWLYDEAILDGTLPIDWETFRTNPTRARIQSFERDTGRTVTWTNEDMTSPLTMARLVRASSTMPFVMNPIAVEGQVMLDGGLGTGAGIPLHLAEEDGYERFFFIGTREAG
;
A
#
# COMPACT_ATOMS: atom_id res chain seq x y z
N MET A 1 5.26 -2.91 -28.31
CA MET A 1 4.85 -2.96 -26.88
C MET A 1 5.25 -4.32 -26.36
N THR A 2 6.32 -4.43 -25.61
CA THR A 2 6.68 -5.68 -24.92
C THR A 2 5.62 -5.90 -23.86
N THR A 3 4.87 -6.99 -23.94
CA THR A 3 4.02 -7.48 -22.86
C THR A 3 4.90 -7.62 -21.63
N ARG A 4 4.58 -6.83 -20.60
CA ARG A 4 5.32 -6.84 -19.33
C ARG A 4 4.94 -8.11 -18.56
N GLU A 5 5.50 -9.24 -18.98
CA GLU A 5 5.18 -10.53 -18.39
C GLU A 5 5.75 -10.68 -16.98
N THR A 6 5.09 -11.49 -16.16
CA THR A 6 5.63 -11.94 -14.88
C THR A 6 6.70 -13.02 -15.16
N ASN A 7 7.81 -13.00 -14.38
CA ASN A 7 8.93 -13.94 -14.57
C ASN A 7 9.16 -14.87 -13.36
N ILE A 8 8.41 -14.66 -12.28
CA ILE A 8 8.35 -15.56 -11.13
C ILE A 8 7.04 -16.36 -11.22
N SER A 9 7.13 -17.67 -11.41
CA SER A 9 5.94 -18.50 -11.57
C SER A 9 5.41 -19.04 -10.23
N GLY A 10 4.08 -19.04 -10.06
CA GLY A 10 3.37 -19.73 -8.99
C GLY A 10 3.74 -19.31 -7.56
N THR A 11 4.32 -18.13 -7.38
CA THR A 11 4.71 -17.60 -6.07
C THR A 11 4.05 -16.24 -5.88
N ALA A 12 3.40 -16.03 -4.75
CA ALA A 12 2.83 -14.74 -4.37
C ALA A 12 3.85 -13.89 -3.59
N LEU A 13 3.90 -12.60 -3.88
CA LEU A 13 4.62 -11.61 -3.07
C LEU A 13 3.70 -11.11 -1.96
N VAL A 14 4.13 -11.22 -0.70
CA VAL A 14 3.36 -10.82 0.48
C VAL A 14 4.12 -9.72 1.23
N LEU A 15 3.48 -8.56 1.38
CA LEU A 15 4.07 -7.35 1.94
C LEU A 15 3.42 -7.01 3.29
N GLU A 16 4.18 -7.16 4.39
CA GLU A 16 3.73 -6.83 5.73
C GLU A 16 3.45 -5.32 5.88
N GLY A 17 2.45 -4.98 6.70
CA GLY A 17 2.26 -3.63 7.22
C GLY A 17 3.34 -3.27 8.24
N GLY A 18 3.49 -1.97 8.55
CA GLY A 18 4.51 -1.60 9.55
C GLY A 18 4.77 -0.10 9.68
N GLY A 19 3.94 0.73 9.08
CA GLY A 19 4.14 2.18 9.05
C GLY A 19 5.52 2.54 8.48
N MET A 20 6.26 3.42 9.12
CA MET A 20 7.59 3.85 8.63
C MET A 20 8.65 2.75 8.62
N ARG A 21 8.46 1.62 9.33
CA ARG A 21 9.38 0.47 9.21
C ARG A 21 9.39 -0.12 7.80
N ALA A 22 8.31 0.08 7.05
CA ALA A 22 8.22 -0.36 5.66
C ALA A 22 9.16 0.41 4.71
N ALA A 23 9.92 1.41 5.17
CA ALA A 23 11.02 1.98 4.42
C ALA A 23 12.08 0.91 4.07
N HIS A 24 12.32 -0.07 4.95
CA HIS A 24 13.18 -1.23 4.66
C HIS A 24 12.59 -2.09 3.54
N THR A 25 11.32 -2.44 3.64
CA THR A 25 10.64 -3.27 2.61
C THR A 25 10.49 -2.51 1.30
N ALA A 26 10.35 -1.19 1.33
CA ALA A 26 10.36 -0.34 0.15
C ALA A 26 11.69 -0.44 -0.62
N GLY A 27 12.82 -0.51 0.09
CA GLY A 27 14.13 -0.75 -0.53
C GLY A 27 14.20 -2.09 -1.27
N ILE A 28 13.61 -3.15 -0.71
CA ILE A 28 13.54 -4.47 -1.37
C ILE A 28 12.61 -4.41 -2.59
N VAL A 29 11.45 -3.75 -2.47
CA VAL A 29 10.51 -3.57 -3.59
C VAL A 29 11.17 -2.75 -4.71
N ALA A 30 11.89 -1.67 -4.39
CA ALA A 30 12.65 -0.90 -5.36
C ALA A 30 13.70 -1.78 -6.08
N ALA A 31 14.44 -2.60 -5.34
CA ALA A 31 15.40 -3.56 -5.93
C ALA A 31 14.72 -4.56 -6.87
N PHE A 32 13.54 -5.08 -6.51
CA PHE A 32 12.78 -5.95 -7.43
C PHE A 32 12.40 -5.23 -8.72
N ILE A 33 11.98 -3.98 -8.63
CA ILE A 33 11.63 -3.16 -9.79
C ILE A 33 12.89 -2.92 -10.67
N GLU A 34 14.01 -2.52 -10.07
CA GLU A 34 15.26 -2.24 -10.77
C GLU A 34 15.87 -3.49 -11.44
N HIS A 35 15.70 -4.66 -10.83
CA HIS A 35 16.16 -5.95 -11.33
C HIS A 35 15.11 -6.73 -12.13
N GLU A 36 13.98 -6.09 -12.44
CA GLU A 36 12.89 -6.68 -13.24
C GLU A 36 12.37 -8.01 -12.68
N VAL A 37 12.23 -8.12 -11.33
CA VAL A 37 11.68 -9.31 -10.68
C VAL A 37 10.15 -9.14 -10.55
N TRP A 38 9.38 -9.93 -11.32
CA TRP A 38 7.94 -9.77 -11.47
C TRP A 38 7.16 -11.00 -11.03
N PHE A 39 6.49 -10.88 -9.89
CA PHE A 39 5.56 -11.88 -9.36
C PHE A 39 4.19 -11.78 -10.05
N PRO A 40 3.47 -12.91 -10.24
CA PRO A 40 2.12 -12.90 -10.82
C PRO A 40 1.06 -12.36 -9.87
N TYR A 41 1.39 -12.27 -8.57
CA TYR A 41 0.48 -11.83 -7.52
C TYR A 41 1.25 -11.08 -6.44
N VAL A 42 0.63 -10.03 -5.93
CA VAL A 42 1.13 -9.29 -4.77
C VAL A 42 -0.01 -8.92 -3.84
N CYS A 43 0.18 -9.07 -2.54
CA CYS A 43 -0.76 -8.54 -1.56
C CYS A 43 -0.04 -7.77 -0.45
N GLY A 44 -0.74 -6.76 0.07
CA GLY A 44 -0.21 -5.89 1.11
C GLY A 44 -1.31 -5.26 1.95
N LEU A 45 -0.96 -4.78 3.14
CA LEU A 45 -1.83 -3.95 3.95
C LEU A 45 -1.05 -2.80 4.59
N SER A 46 -1.74 -1.71 4.95
CA SER A 46 -1.08 -0.54 5.55
C SER A 46 0.07 -0.04 4.65
N ALA A 47 1.27 0.13 5.18
CA ALA A 47 2.44 0.47 4.39
C ALA A 47 2.78 -0.58 3.31
N GLY A 48 2.42 -1.86 3.52
CA GLY A 48 2.50 -2.90 2.50
C GLY A 48 1.56 -2.66 1.33
N ALA A 49 0.40 -2.03 1.54
CA ALA A 49 -0.50 -1.62 0.45
C ALA A 49 0.13 -0.51 -0.42
N SER A 50 0.82 0.45 0.19
CA SER A 50 1.59 1.46 -0.55
C SER A 50 2.69 0.82 -1.40
N ASN A 51 3.44 -0.13 -0.84
CA ASN A 51 4.45 -0.89 -1.56
C ASN A 51 3.86 -1.76 -2.67
N THR A 52 2.66 -2.33 -2.49
CA THR A 52 1.93 -3.06 -3.53
C THR A 52 1.65 -2.16 -4.74
N VAL A 53 1.14 -0.96 -4.51
CA VAL A 53 0.86 0.01 -5.58
C VAL A 53 2.13 0.45 -6.30
N ASN A 54 3.20 0.74 -5.55
CA ASN A 54 4.49 1.12 -6.14
C ASN A 54 5.08 0.00 -7.00
N TYR A 55 4.94 -1.25 -6.55
CA TYR A 55 5.37 -2.43 -7.31
C TYR A 55 4.59 -2.57 -8.62
N LEU A 56 3.27 -2.38 -8.61
CA LEU A 56 2.45 -2.41 -9.83
C LEU A 56 2.77 -1.26 -10.78
N ALA A 57 3.06 -0.06 -10.26
CA ALA A 57 3.48 1.09 -11.06
C ALA A 57 4.90 0.92 -11.64
N ARG A 58 5.67 -0.08 -11.18
CA ARG A 58 7.07 -0.35 -11.58
C ARG A 58 7.98 0.87 -11.42
N ASP A 59 7.76 1.63 -10.35
CA ASP A 59 8.43 2.90 -10.10
C ASP A 59 9.27 2.83 -8.80
N ALA A 60 10.57 2.56 -8.95
CA ALA A 60 11.51 2.47 -7.85
C ALA A 60 11.73 3.84 -7.18
N GLU A 61 11.71 4.93 -7.95
CA GLU A 61 11.88 6.28 -7.40
C GLU A 61 10.67 6.67 -6.54
N ARG A 62 9.46 6.46 -7.04
CA ARG A 62 8.24 6.65 -6.25
C ARG A 62 8.27 5.82 -4.96
N THR A 63 8.73 4.57 -5.03
CA THR A 63 8.88 3.71 -3.87
C THR A 63 9.76 4.36 -2.81
N ARG A 64 10.89 4.97 -3.19
CA ARG A 64 11.76 5.72 -2.31
C ARG A 64 11.08 7.00 -1.78
N MET A 65 10.45 7.77 -2.66
CA MET A 65 9.75 9.01 -2.29
C MET A 65 8.69 8.77 -1.22
N CYS A 66 7.88 7.73 -1.35
CA CYS A 66 6.78 7.38 -0.43
C CYS A 66 7.23 7.06 1.00
N PHE A 67 8.48 6.66 1.23
CA PHE A 67 8.95 6.20 2.53
C PHE A 67 10.17 6.97 3.07
N VAL A 68 10.91 7.66 2.23
CA VAL A 68 12.12 8.40 2.63
C VAL A 68 11.89 9.89 2.50
N ASP A 69 11.63 10.38 1.28
CA ASP A 69 11.58 11.82 1.01
C ASP A 69 10.38 12.49 1.67
N ILE A 70 9.22 11.82 1.65
CA ILE A 70 7.97 12.32 2.23
C ILE A 70 8.12 12.60 3.75
N ALA A 71 8.94 11.85 4.45
CA ALA A 71 9.16 12.03 5.89
C ALA A 71 9.83 13.37 6.23
N GLY A 72 10.51 13.99 5.27
CA GLY A 72 11.10 15.33 5.39
C GLY A 72 10.14 16.48 5.09
N ASP A 73 8.97 16.20 4.51
CA ASP A 73 7.98 17.23 4.17
C ASP A 73 7.16 17.63 5.42
N LYS A 74 7.11 18.94 5.68
CA LYS A 74 6.36 19.49 6.84
C LYS A 74 4.85 19.22 6.78
N ARG A 75 4.31 18.89 5.61
CA ARG A 75 2.90 18.54 5.41
C ARG A 75 2.59 17.11 5.83
N PHE A 76 3.62 16.25 5.91
CA PHE A 76 3.46 14.83 6.27
C PHE A 76 2.86 14.62 7.66
N GLY A 77 3.20 15.47 8.63
CA GLY A 77 2.63 15.33 9.97
C GLY A 77 3.39 16.12 11.05
N GLY A 78 3.09 15.77 12.30
CA GLY A 78 3.67 16.37 13.49
C GLY A 78 2.69 17.18 14.31
N ILE A 79 3.20 17.90 15.33
CA ILE A 79 2.37 18.69 16.27
C ILE A 79 1.53 19.75 15.54
N GLY A 80 2.09 20.39 14.50
CA GLY A 80 1.36 21.37 13.69
C GLY A 80 0.16 20.78 12.95
N SER A 81 0.27 19.56 12.45
CA SER A 81 -0.83 18.82 11.82
C SER A 81 -1.92 18.49 12.84
N LEU A 82 -1.53 18.05 14.03
CA LEU A 82 -2.46 17.74 15.13
C LEU A 82 -3.27 18.98 15.56
N VAL A 83 -2.60 20.14 15.67
CA VAL A 83 -3.27 21.43 16.02
C VAL A 83 -4.28 21.86 14.94
N ARG A 84 -4.04 21.55 13.68
CA ARG A 84 -4.97 21.81 12.59
C ARG A 84 -6.09 20.78 12.45
N HIS A 85 -6.12 19.76 13.32
CA HIS A 85 -7.06 18.63 13.27
C HIS A 85 -6.88 17.70 12.06
N ASP A 86 -5.69 17.69 11.43
CA ASP A 86 -5.36 16.82 10.31
C ASP A 86 -4.92 15.41 10.76
N GLY A 87 -4.89 15.15 12.08
CA GLY A 87 -4.24 14.00 12.69
C GLY A 87 -2.75 14.26 12.94
N PHE A 88 -2.07 13.35 13.66
CA PHE A 88 -0.61 13.45 13.81
C PHE A 88 0.09 13.26 12.47
N PHE A 89 -0.36 12.27 11.67
CA PHE A 89 -0.02 12.13 10.26
C PHE A 89 -1.17 12.68 9.41
N ASN A 90 -0.86 13.62 8.52
CA ASN A 90 -1.84 14.20 7.60
C ASN A 90 -2.11 13.22 6.44
N SER A 91 -2.95 12.23 6.72
CA SER A 91 -3.26 11.18 5.74
C SER A 91 -4.03 11.71 4.52
N GLN A 92 -4.81 12.78 4.68
CA GLN A 92 -5.51 13.40 3.56
C GLN A 92 -4.50 14.00 2.57
N TRP A 93 -3.55 14.79 3.06
CA TRP A 93 -2.52 15.32 2.19
C TRP A 93 -1.69 14.20 1.55
N LEU A 94 -1.23 13.23 2.35
CA LEU A 94 -0.33 12.16 1.90
C LEU A 94 -0.93 11.33 0.75
N TYR A 95 -2.21 11.01 0.82
CA TYR A 95 -2.83 10.09 -0.13
C TYR A 95 -3.71 10.79 -1.17
N ASP A 96 -4.45 11.84 -0.78
CA ASP A 96 -5.38 12.50 -1.70
C ASP A 96 -4.69 13.66 -2.45
N GLU A 97 -4.01 14.56 -1.71
CA GLU A 97 -3.49 15.80 -2.27
C GLU A 97 -2.13 15.61 -2.97
N ALA A 98 -1.22 14.81 -2.38
CA ALA A 98 0.13 14.61 -2.92
C ALA A 98 0.13 13.91 -4.30
N ILE A 99 -0.90 13.15 -4.62
CA ILE A 99 -1.07 12.57 -5.95
C ILE A 99 -1.60 13.61 -6.95
N LEU A 100 -2.48 14.51 -6.49
CA LEU A 100 -3.10 15.53 -7.32
C LEU A 100 -2.17 16.71 -7.60
N ASP A 101 -1.33 17.10 -6.64
CA ASP A 101 -0.39 18.21 -6.77
C ASP A 101 0.96 17.79 -7.41
N GLY A 102 1.12 16.49 -7.72
CA GLY A 102 2.31 15.93 -8.34
C GLY A 102 3.49 15.75 -7.38
N THR A 103 3.30 15.88 -6.06
CA THR A 103 4.33 15.57 -5.06
C THR A 103 4.67 14.07 -5.05
N LEU A 104 3.66 13.20 -5.22
CA LEU A 104 3.81 11.76 -5.35
C LEU A 104 3.13 11.27 -6.65
N PRO A 105 3.69 11.59 -7.82
CA PRO A 105 3.09 11.18 -9.09
C PRO A 105 3.09 9.65 -9.22
N ILE A 106 2.21 9.12 -10.05
CA ILE A 106 2.19 7.70 -10.39
C ILE A 106 2.13 7.50 -11.89
N ASP A 107 2.90 6.56 -12.42
CA ASP A 107 2.70 6.07 -13.78
C ASP A 107 1.44 5.20 -13.84
N TRP A 108 0.32 5.88 -14.01
CA TRP A 108 -0.99 5.26 -14.03
C TRP A 108 -1.17 4.27 -15.19
N GLU A 109 -0.58 4.54 -16.34
CA GLU A 109 -0.68 3.64 -17.49
C GLU A 109 0.08 2.33 -17.22
N THR A 110 1.28 2.41 -16.63
CA THR A 110 2.01 1.21 -16.19
C THR A 110 1.25 0.44 -15.13
N PHE A 111 0.67 1.13 -14.13
CA PHE A 111 -0.13 0.50 -13.08
C PHE A 111 -1.34 -0.25 -13.68
N ARG A 112 -2.13 0.44 -14.49
CA ARG A 112 -3.39 -0.08 -15.06
C ARG A 112 -3.19 -1.26 -16.01
N THR A 113 -2.09 -1.30 -16.74
CA THR A 113 -1.76 -2.36 -17.72
C THR A 113 -0.88 -3.46 -17.14
N ASN A 114 -0.56 -3.40 -15.85
CA ASN A 114 0.27 -4.40 -15.19
C ASN A 114 -0.49 -5.75 -15.09
N PRO A 115 0.07 -6.87 -15.55
CA PRO A 115 -0.58 -8.18 -15.50
C PRO A 115 -0.60 -8.80 -14.09
N THR A 116 0.16 -8.26 -13.15
CA THR A 116 0.20 -8.76 -11.76
C THR A 116 -1.14 -8.52 -11.07
N ARG A 117 -1.77 -9.57 -10.56
CA ARG A 117 -2.94 -9.44 -9.68
C ARG A 117 -2.52 -8.89 -8.34
N ALA A 118 -3.31 -7.98 -7.79
CA ALA A 118 -3.02 -7.41 -6.47
C ALA A 118 -4.25 -7.41 -5.57
N ARG A 119 -4.02 -7.60 -4.26
CA ARG A 119 -5.02 -7.37 -3.22
C ARG A 119 -4.45 -6.52 -2.10
N ILE A 120 -5.27 -5.60 -1.60
CA ILE A 120 -4.99 -4.84 -0.38
C ILE A 120 -6.13 -5.02 0.61
N GLN A 121 -5.83 -4.82 1.90
CA GLN A 121 -6.76 -5.08 2.99
C GLN A 121 -6.94 -3.85 3.86
N SER A 122 -8.17 -3.64 4.34
CA SER A 122 -8.53 -2.66 5.36
C SER A 122 -9.43 -3.30 6.42
N PHE A 123 -9.77 -2.53 7.45
CA PHE A 123 -10.65 -2.93 8.54
C PHE A 123 -11.84 -1.97 8.65
N GLU A 124 -13.06 -2.49 8.57
CA GLU A 124 -14.28 -1.70 8.75
C GLU A 124 -14.53 -1.48 10.25
N ARG A 125 -14.51 -0.20 10.67
CA ARG A 125 -14.59 0.19 12.09
C ARG A 125 -15.85 -0.31 12.78
N ASP A 126 -17.01 -0.14 12.14
CA ASP A 126 -18.31 -0.27 12.80
C ASP A 126 -18.79 -1.73 12.86
N THR A 127 -18.33 -2.59 11.95
CA THR A 127 -18.69 -4.01 11.92
C THR A 127 -17.57 -4.93 12.37
N GLY A 128 -16.32 -4.48 12.39
CA GLY A 128 -15.17 -5.30 12.70
C GLY A 128 -14.77 -6.26 11.57
N ARG A 129 -15.28 -6.06 10.35
CA ARG A 129 -14.96 -6.91 9.20
C ARG A 129 -13.64 -6.48 8.55
N THR A 130 -12.90 -7.48 8.09
CA THR A 130 -11.83 -7.28 7.12
C THR A 130 -12.45 -7.02 5.75
N VAL A 131 -12.04 -5.93 5.10
CA VAL A 131 -12.46 -5.56 3.75
C VAL A 131 -11.24 -5.62 2.83
N THR A 132 -11.41 -6.17 1.64
CA THR A 132 -10.31 -6.30 0.68
C THR A 132 -10.70 -5.71 -0.67
N TRP A 133 -9.71 -5.16 -1.36
CA TRP A 133 -9.85 -4.63 -2.71
C TRP A 133 -8.74 -5.20 -3.61
N THR A 134 -9.08 -5.32 -4.87
CA THR A 134 -8.15 -5.73 -5.93
C THR A 134 -7.65 -4.51 -6.71
N ASN A 135 -6.66 -4.70 -7.58
CA ASN A 135 -6.26 -3.64 -8.51
C ASN A 135 -7.37 -3.26 -9.51
N GLU A 136 -8.41 -4.08 -9.70
CA GLU A 136 -9.59 -3.75 -10.53
C GLU A 136 -10.49 -2.70 -9.86
N ASP A 137 -10.55 -2.67 -8.53
CA ASP A 137 -11.29 -1.67 -7.74
C ASP A 137 -10.61 -0.30 -7.77
N MET A 138 -9.33 -0.26 -8.13
CA MET A 138 -8.51 0.94 -8.24
C MET A 138 -8.71 1.61 -9.62
N THR A 139 -9.87 2.21 -9.85
CA THR A 139 -10.31 2.70 -11.17
C THR A 139 -9.68 4.02 -11.62
N SER A 140 -9.01 4.73 -10.71
CA SER A 140 -8.29 5.99 -10.97
C SER A 140 -7.16 6.19 -9.97
N PRO A 141 -6.18 7.07 -10.25
CA PRO A 141 -5.13 7.41 -9.29
C PRO A 141 -5.68 7.82 -7.92
N LEU A 142 -6.75 8.61 -7.89
CA LEU A 142 -7.36 9.07 -6.65
C LEU A 142 -8.10 7.93 -5.92
N THR A 143 -8.84 7.09 -6.64
CA THR A 143 -9.50 5.92 -6.04
C THR A 143 -8.47 4.98 -5.44
N MET A 144 -7.41 4.65 -6.18
CA MET A 144 -6.29 3.85 -5.71
C MET A 144 -5.70 4.43 -4.41
N ALA A 145 -5.38 5.73 -4.41
CA ALA A 145 -4.79 6.40 -3.24
C ALA A 145 -5.72 6.35 -2.02
N ARG A 146 -7.03 6.52 -2.21
CA ARG A 146 -8.02 6.43 -1.14
C ARG A 146 -8.17 5.03 -0.57
N LEU A 147 -8.09 3.98 -1.40
CA LEU A 147 -8.10 2.59 -0.93
C LEU A 147 -6.82 2.27 -0.15
N VAL A 148 -5.66 2.75 -0.60
CA VAL A 148 -4.40 2.64 0.14
C VAL A 148 -4.46 3.42 1.46
N ARG A 149 -5.03 4.64 1.46
CA ARG A 149 -5.28 5.41 2.68
C ARG A 149 -6.17 4.64 3.65
N ALA A 150 -7.27 4.05 3.17
CA ALA A 150 -8.16 3.22 3.99
C ALA A 150 -7.41 2.05 4.65
N SER A 151 -6.54 1.37 3.88
CA SER A 151 -5.67 0.30 4.38
C SER A 151 -4.65 0.78 5.42
N SER A 152 -4.28 2.07 5.41
CA SER A 152 -3.17 2.64 6.21
C SER A 152 -3.64 3.56 7.33
N THR A 153 -4.95 3.72 7.54
CA THR A 153 -5.50 4.65 8.53
C THR A 153 -5.35 4.13 9.95
N MET A 154 -4.24 4.47 10.59
CA MET A 154 -3.97 4.09 11.98
C MET A 154 -4.90 4.84 12.95
N PRO A 155 -5.58 4.12 13.88
CA PRO A 155 -6.40 4.75 14.90
C PRO A 155 -5.63 5.80 15.71
N PHE A 156 -6.30 6.86 16.12
CA PHE A 156 -5.81 7.97 16.96
C PHE A 156 -4.76 8.89 16.34
N VAL A 157 -3.98 8.42 15.37
CA VAL A 157 -2.89 9.22 14.76
C VAL A 157 -3.20 9.69 13.34
N MET A 158 -4.24 9.13 12.72
CA MET A 158 -4.74 9.53 11.40
C MET A 158 -6.25 9.73 11.42
N ASN A 159 -6.73 10.70 10.64
CA ASN A 159 -8.16 10.88 10.46
C ASN A 159 -8.75 9.73 9.64
N PRO A 160 -9.85 9.11 10.13
CA PRO A 160 -10.53 8.04 9.40
C PRO A 160 -10.99 8.51 8.01
N ILE A 161 -11.12 7.55 7.10
CA ILE A 161 -11.69 7.76 5.77
C ILE A 161 -12.93 6.91 5.60
N ALA A 162 -13.95 7.44 4.92
CA ALA A 162 -15.09 6.66 4.48
C ALA A 162 -14.89 6.20 3.03
N VAL A 163 -15.08 4.91 2.81
CA VAL A 163 -15.12 4.28 1.49
C VAL A 163 -16.50 3.64 1.36
N GLU A 164 -17.26 4.01 0.33
CA GLU A 164 -18.63 3.52 0.11
C GLU A 164 -19.57 3.70 1.32
N GLY A 165 -19.36 4.78 2.08
CA GLY A 165 -20.16 5.10 3.28
C GLY A 165 -19.72 4.35 4.55
N GLN A 166 -18.73 3.48 4.49
CA GLN A 166 -18.18 2.72 5.61
C GLN A 166 -16.87 3.33 6.09
N VAL A 167 -16.72 3.48 7.40
CA VAL A 167 -15.49 4.06 8.00
C VAL A 167 -14.42 2.99 8.10
N MET A 168 -13.28 3.25 7.45
CA MET A 168 -12.15 2.34 7.36
C MET A 168 -11.02 2.73 8.31
N LEU A 169 -10.35 1.71 8.83
CA LEU A 169 -9.15 1.78 9.64
C LEU A 169 -8.07 0.84 9.06
N ASP A 170 -6.87 0.93 9.63
CA ASP A 170 -5.70 0.16 9.19
C ASP A 170 -6.00 -1.34 9.07
N GLY A 171 -5.59 -1.93 7.95
CA GLY A 171 -5.81 -3.34 7.64
C GLY A 171 -5.15 -4.30 8.65
N GLY A 172 -4.15 -3.84 9.40
CA GLY A 172 -3.50 -4.61 10.45
C GLY A 172 -4.40 -4.90 11.66
N LEU A 173 -5.56 -4.24 11.79
CA LEU A 173 -6.58 -4.57 12.79
C LEU A 173 -7.45 -5.76 12.38
N GLY A 174 -7.44 -6.13 11.11
CA GLY A 174 -8.19 -7.23 10.55
C GLY A 174 -7.44 -8.57 10.59
N THR A 175 -7.91 -9.50 9.77
CA THR A 175 -7.32 -10.84 9.62
C THR A 175 -5.83 -10.76 9.30
N GLY A 176 -5.02 -11.63 9.92
CA GLY A 176 -3.58 -11.73 9.68
C GLY A 176 -2.74 -10.74 10.49
N ALA A 177 -3.35 -9.82 11.28
CA ALA A 177 -2.66 -8.94 12.23
C ALA A 177 -1.38 -8.28 11.70
N GLY A 178 -1.45 -7.74 10.48
CA GLY A 178 -0.32 -7.08 9.82
C GLY A 178 0.30 -7.86 8.66
N ILE A 179 0.04 -9.17 8.54
CA ILE A 179 0.57 -10.05 7.49
C ILE A 179 -0.60 -10.58 6.64
N PRO A 180 -0.79 -10.10 5.40
CA PRO A 180 -1.93 -10.49 4.56
C PRO A 180 -1.72 -11.81 3.80
N LEU A 181 -1.05 -12.80 4.41
CA LEU A 181 -0.74 -14.09 3.78
C LEU A 181 -2.01 -14.82 3.32
N HIS A 182 -3.05 -14.79 4.16
CA HIS A 182 -4.34 -15.43 3.89
C HIS A 182 -4.97 -14.97 2.56
N LEU A 183 -4.72 -13.73 2.10
CA LEU A 183 -5.22 -13.24 0.82
C LEU A 183 -4.63 -14.02 -0.36
N ALA A 184 -3.36 -14.39 -0.28
CA ALA A 184 -2.72 -15.18 -1.30
C ALA A 184 -3.15 -16.66 -1.22
N GLU A 185 -3.36 -17.20 -0.02
CA GLU A 185 -3.88 -18.56 0.20
C GLU A 185 -5.30 -18.70 -0.35
N GLU A 186 -6.18 -17.72 -0.09
CA GLU A 186 -7.55 -17.67 -0.65
C GLU A 186 -7.56 -17.65 -2.18
N ASP A 187 -6.55 -16.99 -2.80
CA ASP A 187 -6.38 -16.94 -4.26
C ASP A 187 -5.63 -18.16 -4.84
N GLY A 188 -5.37 -19.20 -4.00
CA GLY A 188 -4.83 -20.50 -4.42
C GLY A 188 -3.31 -20.58 -4.53
N TYR A 189 -2.58 -19.64 -3.94
CA TYR A 189 -1.11 -19.73 -3.89
C TYR A 189 -0.65 -20.59 -2.72
N GLU A 190 0.34 -21.44 -2.98
CA GLU A 190 0.98 -22.32 -1.99
C GLU A 190 2.46 -21.95 -1.75
N ARG A 191 2.99 -21.03 -2.55
CA ARG A 191 4.36 -20.51 -2.41
C ARG A 191 4.33 -19.02 -2.24
N PHE A 192 5.10 -18.54 -1.25
CA PHE A 192 5.08 -17.13 -0.85
C PHE A 192 6.50 -16.59 -0.76
N PHE A 193 6.70 -15.39 -1.27
CA PHE A 193 7.85 -14.57 -0.95
C PHE A 193 7.37 -13.49 0.01
N PHE A 194 7.68 -13.65 1.29
CA PHE A 194 7.25 -12.75 2.34
C PHE A 194 8.32 -11.70 2.64
N ILE A 195 7.94 -10.42 2.64
CA ILE A 195 8.80 -9.32 3.06
C ILE A 195 8.23 -8.73 4.34
N GLY A 196 8.92 -8.98 5.45
CA GLY A 196 8.57 -8.49 6.77
C GLY A 196 9.16 -7.11 7.07
N THR A 197 8.52 -6.39 7.98
CA THR A 197 8.96 -5.08 8.49
C THR A 197 9.61 -5.17 9.86
N ARG A 198 9.66 -6.36 10.45
CA ARG A 198 10.24 -6.65 11.77
C ARG A 198 11.55 -7.39 11.63
N GLU A 199 12.44 -7.21 12.61
CA GLU A 199 13.64 -8.02 12.74
C GLU A 199 13.25 -9.50 12.98
N ALA A 200 14.03 -10.40 12.42
CA ALA A 200 13.91 -11.82 12.75
C ALA A 200 14.32 -11.97 14.23
N GLY A 201 13.37 -12.38 15.09
CA GLY A 201 13.59 -12.64 16.52
C GLY A 201 14.35 -13.93 16.76
#